data_414e626e7aadb30c65be1454545da0b8
#
_entry.id   414e626e7aadb30c65be1454545da0b8
#
_cell.length_a   1.000
_cell.length_b   1.000
_cell.length_c   1.000
_cell.angle_alpha   90.00
_cell.angle_beta   90.00
_cell.angle_gamma   90.00
#
_symmetry.space_group_name_H-M   'P 1'
#
loop_
_entity.id
_entity.type
_entity.pdbx_description
1 polymer ?
#
loop_
_entity_poly.entity_id
_entity_poly.type
_entity_poly.pdbx_seq_one_letter_code
_entity_poly.pdbx_strand_id
1 'polypeptide(L)' 'MDKQEVEFAIAELKMDYARQQGDIDKLETNGHAGMVEKAEKRLELMEEQLRELNQKLAEF' A
#
# COMPACT_ATOMS: atom_id res chain seq x y z
N MET A 1 11.14 2.15 16.56
CA MET A 1 9.70 1.83 16.61
C MET A 1 9.47 0.67 17.58
N ASP A 2 8.45 0.74 18.41
CA ASP A 2 8.03 -0.39 19.21
C ASP A 2 7.04 -1.27 18.40
N LYS A 3 6.68 -2.41 18.98
CA LYS A 3 5.79 -3.37 18.30
C LYS A 3 4.44 -2.76 17.95
N GLN A 4 3.87 -1.99 18.87
CA GLN A 4 2.56 -1.37 18.69
C GLN A 4 2.58 -0.35 17.55
N GLU A 5 3.64 0.44 17.45
CA GLU A 5 3.80 1.39 16.35
C GLU A 5 3.93 0.68 15.01
N VAL A 6 4.65 -0.43 14.95
CA VAL A 6 4.78 -1.23 13.73
C VAL A 6 3.42 -1.81 13.32
N GLU A 7 2.68 -2.36 14.27
CA GLU A 7 1.33 -2.90 14.00
C GLU A 7 0.40 -1.82 13.46
N PHE A 8 0.45 -0.62 14.06
CA PHE A 8 -0.35 0.52 13.63
C PHE A 8 0.02 0.96 12.21
N ALA A 9 1.33 1.04 11.91
CA ALA A 9 1.80 1.42 10.59
C ALA A 9 1.35 0.42 9.52
N ILE A 10 1.37 -0.87 9.83
CA ILE A 10 0.89 -1.92 8.93
C ILE A 10 -0.61 -1.73 8.66
N ALA A 11 -1.40 -1.48 9.69
CA ALA A 11 -2.84 -1.30 9.53
C ALA A 11 -3.16 -0.08 8.66
N GLU A 12 -2.48 1.04 8.88
CA GLU A 12 -2.67 2.24 8.05
C GLU A 12 -2.29 2.00 6.60
N LEU A 13 -1.17 1.33 6.38
CA LEU A 13 -0.68 1.06 5.04
C LEU A 13 -1.62 0.14 4.28
N LYS A 14 -2.20 -0.85 4.95
CA LYS A 14 -3.22 -1.73 4.35
C LYS A 14 -4.46 -0.96 3.93
N MET A 15 -4.88 0.01 4.74
CA MET A 15 -6.02 0.86 4.39
C MET A 15 -5.72 1.73 3.18
N ASP A 16 -4.53 2.30 3.12
CA ASP A 16 -4.09 3.10 1.98
C ASP A 16 -3.99 2.26 0.71
N TYR A 17 -3.49 1.04 0.84
CA TYR A 17 -3.40 0.10 -0.28
C TYR A 17 -4.79 -0.21 -0.85
N ALA A 18 -5.75 -0.53 0.01
CA ALA A 18 -7.12 -0.80 -0.42
C ALA A 18 -7.75 0.40 -1.11
N ARG A 19 -7.52 1.61 -0.59
CA ARG A 19 -8.01 2.85 -1.19
C ARG A 19 -7.40 3.06 -2.57
N GLN A 20 -6.10 2.84 -2.70
CA GLN A 20 -5.39 2.99 -3.98
C GLN A 20 -5.92 2.00 -5.02
N GLN A 21 -6.23 0.75 -4.63
CA GLN A 21 -6.84 -0.22 -5.53
C GLN A 21 -8.18 0.25 -6.05
N GLY A 22 -9.01 0.83 -5.17
CA GLY A 22 -10.29 1.40 -5.57
C GLY A 22 -10.13 2.54 -6.55
N ASP A 23 -9.13 3.40 -6.36
CA ASP A 23 -8.83 4.51 -7.27
C ASP A 23 -8.39 3.99 -8.65
N ILE A 24 -7.58 2.92 -8.68
CA ILE A 24 -7.14 2.29 -9.92
C ILE A 24 -8.35 1.79 -10.73
N ASP A 25 -9.29 1.11 -10.06
CA ASP A 25 -10.50 0.62 -10.73
C ASP A 25 -11.27 1.77 -11.39
N LYS A 26 -11.39 2.90 -10.71
CA LYS A 26 -12.05 4.08 -11.27
C LYS A 26 -11.30 4.65 -12.46
N LEU A 27 -9.96 4.72 -12.38
CA LEU A 27 -9.13 5.22 -13.46
C LEU A 27 -9.20 4.33 -14.69
N GLU A 28 -9.23 3.02 -14.50
CA GLU A 28 -9.38 2.05 -15.59
C GLU A 28 -10.73 2.22 -16.29
N THR A 29 -11.81 2.34 -15.50
CA THR A 29 -13.16 2.54 -16.01
C THR A 29 -13.26 3.81 -16.85
N ASN A 30 -12.56 4.87 -16.43
CA ASN A 30 -12.58 6.16 -17.12
C ASN A 30 -11.53 6.30 -18.23
N GLY A 31 -10.75 5.27 -18.51
CA GLY A 31 -9.79 5.25 -19.61
C GLY A 31 -8.50 6.05 -19.37
N HIS A 32 -8.11 6.26 -18.12
CA HIS A 32 -6.88 7.00 -17.79
C HIS A 32 -5.67 6.08 -17.62
N ALA A 33 -5.25 5.43 -18.71
CA ALA A 33 -4.19 4.41 -18.68
C ALA A 33 -2.85 4.90 -18.10
N GLY A 34 -2.45 6.13 -18.41
CA GLY A 34 -1.20 6.68 -17.88
C GLY A 34 -1.21 6.88 -16.37
N MET A 35 -2.37 7.26 -15.84
CA MET A 35 -2.55 7.43 -14.40
C MET A 35 -2.64 6.08 -13.69
N VAL A 36 -3.20 5.08 -14.34
CA VAL A 36 -3.24 3.70 -13.84
C VAL A 36 -1.82 3.17 -13.63
N GLU A 37 -0.94 3.37 -14.60
CA GLU A 37 0.46 2.93 -14.49
C GLU A 37 1.17 3.55 -13.29
N LYS A 38 0.98 4.86 -13.08
CA LYS A 38 1.56 5.55 -11.93
C LYS A 38 1.01 5.02 -10.61
N ALA A 39 -0.29 4.77 -10.56
CA ALA A 39 -0.95 4.25 -9.37
C ALA A 39 -0.49 2.82 -9.05
N GLU A 40 -0.27 1.99 -10.06
CA GLU A 40 0.26 0.65 -9.88
C GLU A 40 1.67 0.66 -9.29
N LYS A 41 2.50 1.61 -9.72
CA LYS A 41 3.83 1.78 -9.15
C LYS A 41 3.77 2.15 -7.66
N ARG A 42 2.80 2.97 -7.27
CA ARG A 42 2.57 3.29 -5.86
C ARG A 42 2.19 2.05 -5.06
N LEU A 43 1.36 1.18 -5.63
CA LEU A 43 1.01 -0.07 -4.98
C LEU A 43 2.24 -0.96 -4.76
N GLU A 44 3.14 -1.04 -5.74
CA GLU A 44 4.38 -1.80 -5.61
C GLU A 44 5.22 -1.29 -4.44
N LEU A 45 5.34 0.04 -4.31
CA LEU A 45 6.07 0.66 -3.20
C LEU A 45 5.41 0.34 -1.86
N MET A 46 4.09 0.37 -1.81
CA MET A 46 3.35 0.01 -0.60
C MET A 46 3.56 -1.45 -0.22
N GLU A 47 3.60 -2.34 -1.20
CA GLU A 47 3.88 -3.76 -0.99
C GLU A 47 5.27 -3.98 -0.40
N GLU A 48 6.28 -3.25 -0.88
CA GLU A 48 7.63 -3.31 -0.32
C GLU A 48 7.65 -2.81 1.12
N GLN A 49 6.97 -1.70 1.39
CA GLN A 49 6.88 -1.14 2.74
C GLN A 49 6.17 -2.12 3.69
N LEU A 50 5.10 -2.76 3.25
CA LEU A 50 4.42 -3.78 4.04
C LEU A 50 5.33 -4.94 4.36
N ARG A 51 6.13 -5.38 3.40
CA ARG A 51 7.08 -6.47 3.58
C ARG A 51 8.12 -6.12 4.63
N GLU A 52 8.67 -4.92 4.55
CA GLU A 52 9.65 -4.42 5.52
C GLU A 52 9.07 -4.31 6.93
N LEU A 53 7.85 -3.79 7.04
CA LEU A 53 7.18 -3.67 8.34
C LEU A 53 6.86 -5.03 8.94
N ASN A 54 6.45 -6.00 8.12
CA ASN A 54 6.20 -7.36 8.57
C ASN A 54 7.48 -8.05 9.06
N GLN A 55 8.61 -7.77 8.41
CA GLN A 55 9.90 -8.26 8.87
C GLN A 55 10.27 -7.69 10.23
N LYS A 56 10.05 -6.39 10.42
CA LYS A 56 10.28 -5.74 11.71
C LYS A 56 9.37 -6.32 12.79
N LEU A 57 8.12 -6.58 12.46
CA LEU A 57 7.18 -7.17 13.40
C LEU A 57 7.64 -8.56 13.84
N ALA A 58 8.21 -9.34 12.94
CA ALA A 58 8.73 -10.67 13.25
C ALA A 58 9.91 -10.65 14.21
N GLU A 59 10.60 -9.52 14.35
CA GLU A 59 11.74 -9.36 15.23
C GLU A 59 11.34 -9.08 16.69
N PHE A 60 10.10 -8.77 16.95
CA PHE A 60 9.59 -8.59 18.28
C PHE A 60 9.10 -9.94 18.84
#